data_a28ae8005672178f1a0698243fae3aa2
#
_entry.id   a28ae8005672178f1a0698243fae3aa2
#
_cell.length_a   1.000
_cell.length_b   1.000
_cell.length_c   1.000
_cell.angle_alpha   90.00
_cell.angle_beta   90.00
_cell.angle_gamma   90.00
#
_symmetry.space_group_name_H-M   'P 1'
#
loop_
_entity.id
_entity.type
_entity.pdbx_description
1 polymer ?
#
loop_
_entity_poly.entity_id
_entity_poly.type
_entity_poly.pdbx_seq_one_letter_code
_entity_poly.pdbx_strand_id
1 'polypeptide(L)'
;MNLHGNCPFVAMMNERTTQQRHILVVDDEPLVRYTVHMLLEDDGYLIDEAESGPQALAMFEPGKFDMVFTDYCMPDMKGDQLAAAIKKRSPKQPVVMITAFPEKLTCSDCPLGGIDSFICKPFEVETLRAAIARFAPA
;
A
#
# COMPACT_ATOMS: atom_id res chain seq x y z
N MET A 1 -24.87 -6.38 -30.61
CA MET A 1 -24.68 -6.54 -29.88
C MET A 1 -24.75 -6.43 -29.09
N ASN A 2 -24.61 -6.42 -29.13
CA ASN A 2 -24.73 -6.38 -28.26
C ASN A 2 -24.33 -5.82 -27.76
N LEU A 3 -24.21 -5.08 -27.91
CA LEU A 3 -23.74 -4.67 -27.33
C LEU A 3 -23.67 -4.53 -26.41
N HIS A 4 -23.66 -4.48 -26.13
CA HIS A 4 -23.51 -4.46 -25.21
C HIS A 4 -22.89 -5.27 -24.53
N GLY A 5 -22.96 -4.95 -24.25
CA GLY A 5 -22.38 -5.68 -23.15
C GLY A 5 -21.63 -6.93 -23.55
N ASN A 6 -21.94 -7.42 -24.60
CA ASN A 6 -21.26 -8.62 -25.07
C ASN A 6 -20.14 -8.30 -26.05
N CYS A 7 -19.74 -7.05 -26.09
CA CYS A 7 -18.56 -6.66 -26.84
C CYS A 7 -17.34 -7.22 -26.11
N PRO A 8 -16.46 -7.98 -26.79
CA PRO A 8 -15.27 -8.52 -26.15
C PRO A 8 -14.38 -7.46 -25.52
N PHE A 9 -14.33 -6.29 -26.14
CA PHE A 9 -13.55 -5.20 -25.61
C PHE A 9 -14.06 -4.77 -24.23
N VAL A 10 -15.38 -4.69 -24.09
CA VAL A 10 -15.96 -4.32 -22.82
C VAL A 10 -15.67 -5.38 -21.75
N ALA A 11 -15.76 -6.64 -22.12
CA ALA A 11 -15.43 -7.73 -21.20
C ALA A 11 -13.98 -7.65 -20.76
N MET A 12 -13.07 -7.33 -21.67
CA MET A 12 -11.67 -7.19 -21.33
C MET A 12 -11.44 -6.04 -20.39
N MET A 13 -12.14 -4.94 -20.60
CA MET A 13 -12.03 -3.80 -19.69
C MET A 13 -12.52 -4.15 -18.29
N ASN A 14 -13.61 -4.90 -18.23
CA ASN A 14 -14.15 -5.32 -16.93
C ASN A 14 -13.15 -6.21 -16.19
N GLU A 15 -12.54 -7.14 -16.92
CA GLU A 15 -11.54 -8.01 -16.32
C GLU A 15 -10.37 -7.21 -15.80
N ARG A 16 -9.91 -6.22 -16.57
CA ARG A 16 -8.81 -5.38 -16.13
C ARG A 16 -9.19 -4.61 -14.88
N THR A 17 -10.41 -4.09 -14.84
CA THR A 17 -10.88 -3.36 -13.67
C THR A 17 -10.89 -4.25 -12.44
N THR A 18 -11.37 -5.50 -12.56
CA THR A 18 -11.42 -6.42 -11.44
C THR A 18 -10.04 -6.85 -10.99
N GLN A 19 -9.05 -6.79 -11.89
CA GLN A 19 -7.69 -7.14 -11.56
C GLN A 19 -6.87 -5.96 -11.10
N GLN A 20 -7.44 -4.76 -11.17
CA GLN A 20 -6.72 -3.56 -10.78
C GLN A 20 -6.51 -3.54 -9.27
N ARG A 21 -5.26 -3.42 -8.85
CA ARG A 21 -4.91 -3.39 -7.44
C ARG A 21 -5.15 -2.01 -6.86
N HIS A 22 -5.63 -2.00 -5.64
CA HIS A 22 -5.89 -0.76 -4.91
C HIS A 22 -4.90 -0.67 -3.76
N ILE A 23 -4.12 0.39 -3.73
CA ILE A 23 -3.01 0.54 -2.80
C ILE A 23 -3.19 1.81 -1.98
N LEU A 24 -2.99 1.69 -0.67
CA LEU A 24 -3.00 2.84 0.23
C LEU A 24 -1.57 3.23 0.54
N VAL A 25 -1.24 4.50 0.33
CA VAL A 25 0.09 5.04 0.60
C VAL A 25 -0.01 6.03 1.74
N VAL A 26 0.71 5.77 2.82
CA VAL A 26 0.66 6.59 4.03
C VAL A 26 2.04 7.18 4.29
N ASP A 27 2.13 8.50 4.22
CA ASP A 27 3.38 9.21 4.47
C ASP A 27 3.04 10.66 4.78
N ASP A 28 3.67 11.22 5.81
CA ASP A 28 3.42 12.60 6.18
C ASP A 28 4.17 13.58 5.27
N GLU A 29 5.11 13.11 4.48
CA GLU A 29 5.83 13.94 3.52
C GLU A 29 5.09 13.95 2.18
N PRO A 30 4.50 15.09 1.78
CA PRO A 30 3.73 15.13 0.54
C PRO A 30 4.53 14.71 -0.69
N LEU A 31 5.81 15.06 -0.72
CA LEU A 31 6.64 14.77 -1.88
C LEU A 31 6.87 13.27 -2.06
N VAL A 32 7.12 12.57 -0.97
CA VAL A 32 7.31 11.13 -1.02
C VAL A 32 6.00 10.45 -1.40
N ARG A 33 4.91 10.87 -0.75
CA ARG A 33 3.59 10.30 -1.00
C ARG A 33 3.19 10.49 -2.47
N TYR A 34 3.39 11.69 -2.97
CA TYR A 34 3.05 12.01 -4.36
C TYR A 34 3.90 11.20 -5.35
N THR A 35 5.19 11.04 -5.04
CA THR A 35 6.09 10.30 -5.89
C THR A 35 5.67 8.83 -6.00
N VAL A 36 5.37 8.21 -4.86
CA VAL A 36 4.91 6.82 -4.86
C VAL A 36 3.60 6.71 -5.63
N HIS A 37 2.69 7.64 -5.40
CA HIS A 37 1.41 7.65 -6.08
C HIS A 37 1.61 7.68 -7.61
N MET A 38 2.43 8.61 -8.09
CA MET A 38 2.65 8.75 -9.53
C MET A 38 3.27 7.50 -10.14
N LEU A 39 4.26 6.95 -9.47
CA LEU A 39 4.96 5.78 -9.99
C LEU A 39 4.02 4.58 -10.12
N LEU A 40 3.21 4.37 -9.10
CA LEU A 40 2.32 3.21 -9.10
C LEU A 40 1.08 3.43 -9.95
N GLU A 41 0.57 4.66 -10.00
CA GLU A 41 -0.55 4.96 -10.87
C GLU A 41 -0.17 4.73 -12.33
N ASP A 42 1.07 5.06 -12.67
CA ASP A 42 1.58 4.84 -14.02
C ASP A 42 1.59 3.34 -14.38
N ASP A 43 1.72 2.49 -13.38
CA ASP A 43 1.67 1.04 -13.57
C ASP A 43 0.22 0.51 -13.61
N GLY A 44 -0.76 1.37 -13.47
CA GLY A 44 -2.17 0.96 -13.55
C GLY A 44 -2.84 0.67 -12.23
N TYR A 45 -2.19 0.96 -11.11
CA TYR A 45 -2.79 0.73 -9.80
C TYR A 45 -3.68 1.90 -9.39
N LEU A 46 -4.71 1.60 -8.60
CA LEU A 46 -5.52 2.63 -7.95
C LEU A 46 -4.82 3.01 -6.66
N ILE A 47 -4.60 4.29 -6.45
CA ILE A 47 -3.84 4.76 -5.29
C ILE A 47 -4.69 5.73 -4.47
N ASP A 48 -4.77 5.45 -3.17
CA ASP A 48 -5.30 6.39 -2.20
C ASP A 48 -4.15 6.85 -1.33
N GLU A 49 -4.19 8.09 -0.88
CA GLU A 49 -3.15 8.67 -0.05
C GLU A 49 -3.69 9.05 1.31
N ALA A 50 -2.88 8.82 2.34
CA ALA A 50 -3.16 9.31 3.68
C ALA A 50 -1.89 9.99 4.20
N GLU A 51 -2.06 11.08 4.92
CA GLU A 51 -0.91 11.83 5.42
C GLU A 51 -0.58 11.53 6.88
N SER A 52 -1.35 10.63 7.50
CA SER A 52 -1.11 10.24 8.89
C SER A 52 -1.71 8.87 9.15
N GLY A 53 -1.28 8.27 10.27
CA GLY A 53 -1.84 7.00 10.71
C GLY A 53 -3.33 7.08 10.98
N PRO A 54 -3.78 8.08 11.75
CA PRO A 54 -5.22 8.22 12.02
C PRO A 54 -6.04 8.40 10.75
N GLN A 55 -5.56 9.18 9.79
CA GLN A 55 -6.27 9.34 8.52
C GLN A 55 -6.33 8.02 7.77
N ALA A 56 -5.21 7.28 7.76
CA ALA A 56 -5.18 5.98 7.09
C ALA A 56 -6.20 5.03 7.70
N LEU A 57 -6.31 5.02 9.03
CA LEU A 57 -7.27 4.16 9.71
C LEU A 57 -8.71 4.55 9.40
N ALA A 58 -8.97 5.84 9.23
CA ALA A 58 -10.29 6.32 8.86
C ALA A 58 -10.66 5.89 7.44
N MET A 59 -9.67 5.76 6.58
CA MET A 59 -9.89 5.34 5.19
C MET A 59 -9.89 3.83 5.03
N PHE A 60 -9.27 3.12 5.96
CA PHE A 60 -9.08 1.69 5.81
C PHE A 60 -10.37 0.90 6.06
N GLU A 61 -10.62 -0.06 5.17
CA GLU A 61 -11.71 -1.03 5.31
C GLU A 61 -11.18 -2.38 4.89
N PRO A 62 -11.49 -3.43 5.65
CA PRO A 62 -11.06 -4.78 5.27
C PRO A 62 -11.53 -5.13 3.85
N GLY A 63 -10.61 -5.63 3.06
CA GLY A 63 -10.93 -6.01 1.69
C GLY A 63 -10.87 -4.88 0.67
N LYS A 64 -10.69 -3.65 1.12
CA LYS A 64 -10.64 -2.52 0.20
C LYS A 64 -9.30 -2.36 -0.49
N PHE A 65 -8.22 -2.59 0.26
CA PHE A 65 -6.87 -2.40 -0.26
C PHE A 65 -6.15 -3.72 -0.42
N ASP A 66 -5.43 -3.85 -1.53
CA ASP A 66 -4.61 -5.04 -1.76
C ASP A 66 -3.26 -4.91 -1.06
N MET A 67 -2.84 -3.69 -0.78
CA MET A 67 -1.55 -3.43 -0.15
C MET A 67 -1.55 -2.08 0.52
N VAL A 68 -0.83 -1.98 1.63
CA VAL A 68 -0.61 -0.70 2.32
C VAL A 68 0.89 -0.46 2.40
N PHE A 69 1.33 0.69 1.90
CA PHE A 69 2.68 1.18 2.13
C PHE A 69 2.60 2.28 3.17
N THR A 70 3.40 2.20 4.21
CA THR A 70 3.40 3.23 5.25
C THR A 70 4.81 3.62 5.64
N ASP A 71 5.01 4.91 5.86
CA ASP A 71 6.24 5.39 6.46
C ASP A 71 6.27 4.98 7.93
N TYR A 72 7.46 4.87 8.48
CA TYR A 72 7.61 4.54 9.90
C TYR A 72 7.48 5.78 10.78
N CYS A 73 8.24 6.83 10.45
CA CYS A 73 8.29 8.05 11.27
C CYS A 73 7.22 9.03 10.85
N MET A 74 6.11 9.03 11.59
CA MET A 74 5.03 9.98 11.39
C MET A 74 4.66 10.60 12.75
N PRO A 75 4.15 11.83 12.76
CA PRO A 75 3.95 12.55 14.02
C PRO A 75 3.01 11.89 15.01
N ASP A 76 1.79 11.59 14.61
CA ASP A 76 0.77 11.17 15.55
C ASP A 76 0.75 9.68 15.83
N MET A 77 1.18 8.90 14.88
CA MET A 77 1.16 7.44 14.99
C MET A 77 2.28 6.90 14.14
N LYS A 78 3.12 6.06 14.72
CA LYS A 78 4.21 5.46 13.95
C LYS A 78 3.68 4.35 13.06
N GLY A 79 4.45 4.04 12.01
CA GLY A 79 4.01 3.05 11.04
C GLY A 79 3.76 1.67 11.62
N ASP A 80 4.53 1.26 12.63
CA ASP A 80 4.31 -0.04 13.26
C ASP A 80 3.00 -0.05 14.05
N GLN A 81 2.64 1.08 14.67
CA GLN A 81 1.37 1.19 15.37
C GLN A 81 0.21 1.13 14.38
N LEU A 82 0.37 1.79 13.23
CA LEU A 82 -0.62 1.75 12.19
C LEU A 82 -0.78 0.32 11.67
N ALA A 83 0.34 -0.35 11.41
CA ALA A 83 0.31 -1.73 10.91
C ALA A 83 -0.41 -2.65 11.90
N ALA A 84 -0.12 -2.50 13.19
CA ALA A 84 -0.77 -3.32 14.20
C ALA A 84 -2.28 -3.08 14.22
N ALA A 85 -2.70 -1.81 14.10
CA ALA A 85 -4.10 -1.47 14.09
C ALA A 85 -4.81 -2.03 12.86
N ILE A 86 -4.15 -1.98 11.72
CA ILE A 86 -4.71 -2.54 10.48
C ILE A 86 -4.84 -4.05 10.62
N LYS A 87 -3.82 -4.73 11.13
CA LYS A 87 -3.84 -6.18 11.28
C LYS A 87 -4.92 -6.64 12.25
N LYS A 88 -5.27 -5.83 13.21
CA LYS A 88 -6.39 -6.15 14.10
C LYS A 88 -7.71 -6.23 13.33
N ARG A 89 -7.89 -5.36 12.36
CA ARG A 89 -9.11 -5.34 11.55
C ARG A 89 -9.07 -6.37 10.44
N SER A 90 -7.89 -6.63 9.90
CA SER A 90 -7.72 -7.49 8.74
C SER A 90 -6.35 -8.17 8.83
N PRO A 91 -6.27 -9.33 9.51
CA PRO A 91 -4.99 -10.00 9.75
C PRO A 91 -4.21 -10.36 8.50
N LYS A 92 -4.88 -10.51 7.37
CA LYS A 92 -4.21 -10.90 6.13
C LYS A 92 -3.81 -9.71 5.25
N GLN A 93 -4.12 -8.50 5.71
CA GLN A 93 -3.79 -7.31 4.92
C GLN A 93 -2.27 -7.14 4.82
N PRO A 94 -1.71 -7.13 3.61
CA PRO A 94 -0.27 -6.86 3.46
C PRO A 94 0.04 -5.42 3.82
N VAL A 95 1.05 -5.23 4.67
CA VAL A 95 1.53 -3.92 5.08
C VAL A 95 3.04 -3.91 4.92
N VAL A 96 3.54 -3.00 4.09
CA VAL A 96 4.97 -2.84 3.84
C VAL A 96 5.41 -1.47 4.33
N MET A 97 6.45 -1.46 5.14
CA MET A 97 7.01 -0.24 5.71
C MET A 97 8.03 0.37 4.76
N ILE A 98 7.97 1.69 4.60
CA ILE A 98 9.00 2.42 3.84
C ILE A 98 9.69 3.34 4.83
N THR A 99 10.99 3.18 5.03
CA THR A 99 11.68 3.91 6.09
C THR A 99 13.10 4.29 5.70
N ALA A 100 13.54 5.45 6.18
CA ALA A 100 14.92 5.87 6.06
C ALA A 100 15.79 5.27 7.17
N PHE A 101 15.16 4.65 8.17
CA PHE A 101 15.84 4.15 9.36
C PHE A 101 15.52 2.68 9.60
N PRO A 102 15.99 1.78 8.74
CA PRO A 102 15.65 0.36 8.87
C PRO A 102 16.16 -0.26 10.17
N GLU A 103 17.22 0.31 10.76
CA GLU A 103 17.76 -0.20 12.02
C GLU A 103 16.76 -0.07 13.15
N LYS A 104 15.83 0.86 13.06
CA LYS A 104 14.80 1.00 14.09
C LYS A 104 13.80 -0.14 14.05
N LEU A 105 13.65 -0.76 12.88
CA LEU A 105 12.74 -1.88 12.71
C LEU A 105 13.35 -3.20 13.11
N THR A 106 14.67 -3.29 13.06
CA THR A 106 15.38 -4.53 13.41
C THR A 106 15.77 -4.58 14.86
N CYS A 107 15.48 -3.52 15.62
CA CYS A 107 15.70 -3.50 17.06
C CYS A 107 14.82 -4.54 17.72
N SER A 108 15.37 -5.23 18.73
CA SER A 108 14.62 -6.27 19.43
C SER A 108 13.37 -5.73 20.12
N ASP A 109 13.35 -4.43 20.40
CA ASP A 109 12.20 -3.79 21.04
C ASP A 109 11.15 -3.35 20.04
N CYS A 110 11.42 -3.54 18.74
CA CYS A 110 10.49 -3.16 17.68
C CYS A 110 10.06 -4.41 16.93
N PRO A 111 9.14 -5.18 17.50
CA PRO A 111 8.68 -6.38 16.82
C PRO A 111 8.02 -6.00 15.49
N LEU A 112 8.32 -6.76 14.48
CA LEU A 112 7.76 -6.55 13.15
C LEU A 112 6.34 -7.10 13.04
N GLY A 113 5.65 -7.19 14.16
CA GLY A 113 4.42 -7.95 14.30
C GLY A 113 3.26 -7.56 13.40
N GLY A 114 3.26 -6.38 12.85
CA GLY A 114 2.20 -5.98 11.92
C GLY A 114 2.73 -5.70 10.53
N ILE A 115 4.02 -5.95 10.31
CA ILE A 115 4.69 -5.56 9.08
C ILE A 115 5.13 -6.81 8.34
N ASP A 116 4.76 -6.89 7.06
CA ASP A 116 5.14 -8.03 6.22
C ASP A 116 6.54 -7.89 5.64
N SER A 117 6.97 -6.65 5.40
CA SER A 117 8.30 -6.38 4.88
C SER A 117 8.58 -4.89 5.02
N PHE A 118 9.81 -4.49 4.72
CA PHE A 118 10.14 -3.07 4.71
C PHE A 118 11.04 -2.73 3.53
N ILE A 119 11.01 -1.46 3.14
CA ILE A 119 11.78 -0.90 2.04
C ILE A 119 12.57 0.27 2.59
N CYS A 120 13.85 0.33 2.28
CA CYS A 120 14.71 1.42 2.74
C CYS A 120 14.63 2.60 1.79
N LYS A 121 14.54 3.80 2.35
CA LYS A 121 14.66 5.04 1.56
C LYS A 121 16.14 5.37 1.39
N PRO A 122 16.59 5.86 0.25
CA PRO A 122 15.83 6.05 -0.98
C PRO A 122 15.55 4.72 -1.68
N PHE A 123 14.45 4.65 -2.41
CA PHE A 123 14.05 3.41 -3.06
C PHE A 123 13.86 3.65 -4.56
N GLU A 124 13.88 2.55 -5.31
CA GLU A 124 13.60 2.58 -6.73
C GLU A 124 12.22 2.00 -6.98
N VAL A 125 11.63 2.37 -8.13
CA VAL A 125 10.29 1.89 -8.44
C VAL A 125 10.24 0.37 -8.52
N GLU A 126 11.32 -0.27 -8.97
CA GLU A 126 11.40 -1.73 -9.02
C GLU A 126 11.23 -2.36 -7.65
N THR A 127 11.71 -1.70 -6.61
CA THR A 127 11.55 -2.20 -5.25
C THR A 127 10.09 -2.20 -4.85
N LEU A 128 9.37 -1.14 -5.21
CA LEU A 128 7.93 -1.07 -4.96
C LEU A 128 7.19 -2.16 -5.74
N ARG A 129 7.55 -2.32 -7.00
CA ARG A 129 6.92 -3.32 -7.87
C ARG A 129 7.15 -4.73 -7.34
N ALA A 130 8.37 -5.00 -6.87
CA ALA A 130 8.70 -6.31 -6.31
C ALA A 130 7.87 -6.62 -5.07
N ALA A 131 7.66 -5.61 -4.21
CA ALA A 131 6.84 -5.79 -3.02
C ALA A 131 5.39 -6.10 -3.40
N ILE A 132 4.86 -5.38 -4.38
CA ILE A 132 3.49 -5.63 -4.83
C ILE A 132 3.37 -7.02 -5.42
N ALA A 133 4.33 -7.44 -6.24
CA ALA A 133 4.31 -8.76 -6.85
C ALA A 133 4.35 -9.85 -5.78
N ARG A 134 5.07 -9.61 -4.69
CA ARG A 134 5.23 -10.59 -3.63
C ARG A 134 3.99 -10.70 -2.74
N PHE A 135 3.40 -9.58 -2.36
CA PHE A 135 2.34 -9.55 -1.35
C PHE A 135 0.94 -9.33 -1.90
N ALA A 136 0.82 -8.79 -3.10
CA ALA A 136 -0.47 -8.54 -3.73
C ALA A 136 -0.42 -8.98 -5.20
N PRO A 137 -0.15 -10.25 -5.47
CA PRO A 137 -0.04 -10.72 -6.86
C PRO A 137 -1.39 -10.64 -7.57
N ALA A 138 -1.30 -10.50 -8.89
CA ALA A 138 -2.49 -10.41 -9.73
C ALA A 138 -3.27 -11.72 -9.77
#